data_17e1090e71e1a4b3be5bebdb2f9a00bd
#
_entry.id   17e1090e71e1a4b3be5bebdb2f9a00bd
#
_cell.length_a   1.000
_cell.length_b   1.000
_cell.length_c   1.000
_cell.angle_alpha   90.00
_cell.angle_beta   90.00
_cell.angle_gamma   90.00
#
_symmetry.space_group_name_H-M   'P 1'
#
loop_
_entity.id
_entity.type
_entity.pdbx_description
1 polymer ?
#
loop_
_entity_poly.entity_id
_entity_poly.type
_entity_poly.pdbx_seq_one_letter_code
_entity_poly.pdbx_strand_id
1 'polypeptide(L)'
;MIYVVAVLAVLCGAATTAVAETPIERGSYLVNAVMACDGCHTPRGPGGLIMERRFSGGSIVWDGPAYTVHGSNITPDRDTGIGASSDDDLKRLLISGVRPNGVSVAPQMPYGFYRILTPGDLDAIAAYLKTAKPVSNEMPPPVYKAAAYPVPLPDAETSIGDSVPQDQVKRGFYLATLAHCMECHSRKPDGTQDFKNWWGKGGHEMKGPFGSVVVANISSNKEKGVGAWTDPELKRALTEGISRDGRVLKLPMARQRYFSKMTEQDLDAIVAWVRTIPPIE
;
A
#
# COMPACT_ATOMS: atom_id res chain seq x y z
N MET A 1 -60.62 27.84 34.25
CA MET A 1 -59.19 27.79 34.49
C MET A 1 -58.68 26.47 33.92
N ILE A 2 -58.02 26.53 32.80
CA ILE A 2 -57.46 25.34 32.14
C ILE A 2 -55.91 25.34 32.41
N TYR A 3 -55.43 24.36 33.14
CA TYR A 3 -53.98 24.20 33.38
C TYR A 3 -53.37 23.44 32.21
N VAL A 4 -52.45 24.09 31.48
CA VAL A 4 -51.62 23.45 30.47
C VAL A 4 -50.37 22.94 31.18
N VAL A 5 -50.21 21.60 31.26
CA VAL A 5 -48.98 20.95 31.76
C VAL A 5 -48.04 20.80 30.59
N ALA A 6 -46.95 21.57 30.58
CA ALA A 6 -45.85 21.40 29.63
C ALA A 6 -44.98 20.22 30.07
N VAL A 7 -44.96 19.14 29.26
CA VAL A 7 -44.03 18.02 29.43
C VAL A 7 -42.70 18.36 28.73
N LEU A 8 -41.67 18.64 29.51
CA LEU A 8 -40.30 18.77 29.00
C LEU A 8 -39.77 17.35 28.71
N ALA A 9 -39.63 17.00 27.45
CA ALA A 9 -38.90 15.80 27.03
C ALA A 9 -37.40 16.08 27.08
N VAL A 10 -36.70 15.52 28.06
CA VAL A 10 -35.24 15.52 28.14
C VAL A 10 -34.70 14.48 27.15
N LEU A 11 -34.19 14.92 26.01
CA LEU A 11 -33.44 14.10 25.07
C LEU A 11 -32.07 13.82 25.67
N CYS A 12 -31.89 12.66 26.32
CA CYS A 12 -30.58 12.13 26.68
C CYS A 12 -29.88 11.66 25.40
N GLY A 13 -29.06 12.51 24.80
CA GLY A 13 -28.14 12.12 23.73
C GLY A 13 -27.06 11.18 24.29
N ALA A 14 -27.14 9.90 23.97
CA ALA A 14 -26.04 8.99 24.24
C ALA A 14 -24.84 9.40 23.38
N ALA A 15 -23.85 10.05 23.97
CA ALA A 15 -22.55 10.28 23.34
C ALA A 15 -21.89 8.91 23.17
N THR A 16 -21.89 8.37 21.95
CA THR A 16 -21.05 7.23 21.62
C THR A 16 -19.60 7.69 21.67
N THR A 17 -18.88 7.32 22.73
CA THR A 17 -17.43 7.48 22.79
C THR A 17 -16.83 6.62 21.68
N ALA A 18 -16.31 7.26 20.62
CA ALA A 18 -15.50 6.57 19.64
C ALA A 18 -14.30 5.97 20.39
N VAL A 19 -14.20 4.65 20.41
CA VAL A 19 -13.01 3.96 20.93
C VAL A 19 -11.86 4.32 20.00
N ALA A 20 -10.76 4.84 20.56
CA ALA A 20 -9.58 5.17 19.78
C ALA A 20 -9.01 3.89 19.14
N GLU A 21 -8.64 3.98 17.86
CA GLU A 21 -7.99 2.89 17.13
C GLU A 21 -6.71 2.45 17.87
N THR A 22 -6.58 1.17 18.13
CA THR A 22 -5.37 0.61 18.77
C THR A 22 -4.21 0.52 17.75
N PRO A 23 -2.93 0.51 18.20
CA PRO A 23 -1.80 0.31 17.30
C PRO A 23 -1.90 -0.99 16.47
N ILE A 24 -2.43 -2.07 17.03
CA ILE A 24 -2.60 -3.34 16.32
C ILE A 24 -3.69 -3.20 15.23
N GLU A 25 -4.81 -2.56 15.51
CA GLU A 25 -5.85 -2.29 14.50
C GLU A 25 -5.33 -1.39 13.38
N ARG A 26 -4.60 -0.33 13.74
CA ARG A 26 -3.97 0.55 12.77
C ARG A 26 -2.96 -0.18 11.90
N GLY A 27 -2.06 -0.97 12.49
CA GLY A 27 -1.10 -1.80 11.77
C GLY A 27 -1.77 -2.83 10.88
N SER A 28 -2.84 -3.46 11.38
CA SER A 28 -3.68 -4.37 10.59
C SER A 28 -4.27 -3.67 9.37
N TYR A 29 -4.81 -2.48 9.54
CA TYR A 29 -5.36 -1.68 8.44
C TYR A 29 -4.30 -1.36 7.38
N LEU A 30 -3.14 -0.83 7.80
CA LEU A 30 -2.06 -0.49 6.88
C LEU A 30 -1.55 -1.70 6.11
N VAL A 31 -1.24 -2.79 6.78
CA VAL A 31 -0.68 -4.02 6.19
C VAL A 31 -1.68 -4.71 5.25
N ASN A 32 -2.98 -4.71 5.61
CA ASN A 32 -4.00 -5.54 4.94
C ASN A 32 -4.89 -4.79 3.95
N ALA A 33 -4.99 -3.47 4.08
CA ALA A 33 -5.82 -2.67 3.19
C ALA A 33 -4.99 -1.75 2.29
N VAL A 34 -3.96 -1.08 2.84
CA VAL A 34 -3.22 -0.05 2.11
C VAL A 34 -2.00 -0.62 1.40
N MET A 35 -1.06 -1.21 2.16
CA MET A 35 0.25 -1.66 1.66
C MET A 35 0.20 -3.02 0.96
N ALA A 36 -0.82 -3.84 1.25
CA ALA A 36 -1.06 -5.14 0.61
C ALA A 36 0.15 -6.11 0.72
N CYS A 37 0.78 -6.20 1.90
CA CYS A 37 1.98 -6.99 2.14
C CYS A 37 1.84 -8.47 1.76
N ASP A 38 0.64 -9.05 1.89
CA ASP A 38 0.31 -10.40 1.43
C ASP A 38 0.66 -10.64 -0.03
N GLY A 39 0.59 -9.61 -0.86
CA GLY A 39 0.85 -9.71 -2.30
C GLY A 39 2.21 -10.30 -2.62
N CYS A 40 3.21 -9.96 -1.79
CA CYS A 40 4.60 -10.38 -1.94
C CYS A 40 5.03 -11.41 -0.89
N HIS A 41 4.46 -11.37 0.33
CA HIS A 41 4.94 -12.13 1.48
C HIS A 41 4.11 -13.36 1.84
N THR A 42 3.05 -13.68 1.10
CA THR A 42 2.24 -14.89 1.29
C THR A 42 2.39 -15.81 0.08
N PRO A 43 2.63 -17.11 0.30
CA PRO A 43 2.79 -18.05 -0.82
C PRO A 43 1.48 -18.21 -1.58
N ARG A 44 1.61 -18.60 -2.85
CA ARG A 44 0.49 -18.79 -3.78
C ARG A 44 0.38 -20.23 -4.21
N GLY A 45 -0.86 -20.71 -4.35
CA GLY A 45 -1.23 -21.97 -4.98
C GLY A 45 -2.23 -21.75 -6.11
N PRO A 46 -2.80 -22.82 -6.68
CA PRO A 46 -3.77 -22.70 -7.78
C PRO A 46 -5.00 -21.85 -7.43
N GLY A 47 -5.43 -21.83 -6.16
CA GLY A 47 -6.56 -21.03 -5.65
C GLY A 47 -6.21 -19.61 -5.22
N GLY A 48 -4.99 -19.13 -5.42
CA GLY A 48 -4.54 -17.82 -4.96
C GLY A 48 -3.60 -17.88 -3.77
N LEU A 49 -3.72 -16.92 -2.83
CA LEU A 49 -2.87 -16.89 -1.63
C LEU A 49 -3.22 -18.05 -0.67
N ILE A 50 -2.20 -18.74 -0.16
CA ILE A 50 -2.32 -19.80 0.85
C ILE A 50 -2.36 -19.14 2.24
N MET A 51 -3.57 -18.84 2.73
CA MET A 51 -3.76 -18.04 3.95
C MET A 51 -3.34 -18.77 5.23
N GLU A 52 -3.29 -20.10 5.22
CA GLU A 52 -2.77 -20.92 6.33
C GLU A 52 -1.28 -20.68 6.57
N ARG A 53 -0.59 -20.22 5.52
CA ARG A 53 0.84 -19.86 5.52
C ARG A 53 1.05 -18.36 5.29
N ARG A 54 0.09 -17.57 5.72
CA ARG A 54 0.14 -16.12 5.54
C ARG A 54 1.44 -15.53 6.06
N PHE A 55 2.03 -14.63 5.29
CA PHE A 55 3.29 -13.94 5.58
C PHE A 55 4.55 -14.81 5.66
N SER A 56 4.46 -16.10 5.39
CA SER A 56 5.61 -17.00 5.52
C SER A 56 6.60 -16.96 4.34
N GLY A 57 6.48 -15.98 3.46
CA GLY A 57 7.31 -15.84 2.26
C GLY A 57 6.53 -16.03 0.97
N GLY A 58 6.89 -15.31 -0.06
CA GLY A 58 6.17 -15.29 -1.33
C GLY A 58 6.68 -16.30 -2.35
N SER A 59 5.78 -16.81 -3.19
CA SER A 59 6.12 -17.73 -4.28
C SER A 59 6.58 -17.00 -5.56
N ILE A 60 6.40 -15.68 -5.64
CA ILE A 60 6.80 -14.90 -6.81
C ILE A 60 8.30 -14.68 -6.77
N VAL A 61 8.97 -14.99 -7.88
CA VAL A 61 10.38 -14.70 -8.09
C VAL A 61 10.49 -13.45 -8.95
N TRP A 62 11.17 -12.44 -8.44
CA TRP A 62 11.56 -11.28 -9.22
C TRP A 62 13.00 -11.50 -9.70
N ASP A 63 13.13 -11.90 -10.97
CA ASP A 63 14.41 -12.11 -11.61
C ASP A 63 14.66 -11.02 -12.66
N GLY A 64 15.67 -10.23 -12.42
CA GLY A 64 16.04 -9.10 -13.26
C GLY A 64 17.56 -8.95 -13.40
N PRO A 65 18.01 -7.93 -14.14
CA PRO A 65 19.44 -7.68 -14.35
C PRO A 65 20.23 -7.43 -13.06
N ALA A 66 19.59 -6.81 -12.07
CA ALA A 66 20.27 -6.39 -10.83
C ALA A 66 20.13 -7.41 -9.69
N TYR A 67 19.09 -8.22 -9.67
CA TYR A 67 18.85 -9.17 -8.57
C TYR A 67 17.86 -10.27 -8.96
N THR A 68 17.93 -11.37 -8.17
CA THR A 68 16.88 -12.40 -8.11
C THR A 68 16.44 -12.49 -6.65
N VAL A 69 15.17 -12.19 -6.37
CA VAL A 69 14.63 -12.10 -4.99
C VAL A 69 13.23 -12.69 -4.87
N HIS A 70 12.90 -13.09 -3.65
CA HIS A 70 11.56 -13.52 -3.22
C HIS A 70 11.04 -12.61 -2.10
N GLY A 71 9.73 -12.61 -1.87
CA GLY A 71 9.17 -12.05 -0.64
C GLY A 71 9.64 -12.87 0.56
N SER A 72 10.28 -12.22 1.52
CA SER A 72 10.81 -12.88 2.73
C SER A 72 9.68 -13.39 3.62
N ASN A 73 10.00 -14.35 4.53
CA ASN A 73 9.15 -14.69 5.65
C ASN A 73 9.11 -13.50 6.63
N ILE A 74 7.93 -12.92 6.85
CA ILE A 74 7.69 -11.82 7.78
C ILE A 74 6.77 -12.23 8.94
N THR A 75 6.63 -13.54 9.18
CA THR A 75 6.01 -14.05 10.41
C THR A 75 6.97 -13.91 11.59
N PRO A 76 6.49 -13.90 12.85
CA PRO A 76 7.34 -13.85 14.05
C PRO A 76 8.03 -15.21 14.35
N ASP A 77 8.29 -16.01 13.33
CA ASP A 77 9.19 -17.16 13.46
C ASP A 77 10.62 -16.68 13.75
N ARG A 78 11.28 -17.26 14.74
CA ARG A 78 12.58 -16.76 15.22
C ARG A 78 13.74 -17.09 14.29
N ASP A 79 13.65 -18.22 13.60
CA ASP A 79 14.76 -18.76 12.82
C ASP A 79 14.68 -18.31 11.37
N THR A 80 13.46 -18.30 10.78
CA THR A 80 13.27 -18.05 9.34
C THR A 80 12.50 -16.77 9.04
N GLY A 81 11.94 -16.11 10.07
CA GLY A 81 11.11 -14.90 9.95
C GLY A 81 11.72 -13.67 10.64
N ILE A 82 10.83 -12.82 11.16
CA ILE A 82 11.20 -11.57 11.84
C ILE A 82 11.23 -11.70 13.38
N GLY A 83 11.02 -12.89 13.93
CA GLY A 83 10.86 -13.08 15.36
C GLY A 83 12.09 -12.76 16.22
N ALA A 84 13.29 -12.78 15.63
CA ALA A 84 14.54 -12.38 16.31
C ALA A 84 14.84 -10.87 16.15
N SER A 85 14.10 -10.13 15.28
CA SER A 85 14.33 -8.71 15.06
C SER A 85 13.67 -7.84 16.12
N SER A 86 14.36 -6.79 16.56
CA SER A 86 13.76 -5.74 17.39
C SER A 86 12.74 -4.91 16.57
N ASP A 87 11.90 -4.13 17.28
CA ASP A 87 10.98 -3.20 16.62
C ASP A 87 11.74 -2.15 15.80
N ASP A 88 12.86 -1.66 16.33
CA ASP A 88 13.70 -0.68 15.62
C ASP A 88 14.36 -1.27 14.38
N ASP A 89 14.72 -2.55 14.39
CA ASP A 89 15.20 -3.25 13.18
C ASP A 89 14.13 -3.32 12.11
N LEU A 90 12.89 -3.65 12.49
CA LEU A 90 11.75 -3.71 11.56
C LEU A 90 11.41 -2.33 11.00
N LYS A 91 11.37 -1.30 11.85
CA LYS A 91 11.13 0.08 11.42
C LYS A 91 12.23 0.56 10.47
N ARG A 92 13.49 0.34 10.83
CA ARG A 92 14.64 0.66 9.96
C ARG A 92 14.55 -0.05 8.62
N LEU A 93 14.25 -1.35 8.61
CA LEU A 93 14.08 -2.12 7.37
C LEU A 93 13.00 -1.52 6.48
N LEU A 94 11.86 -1.14 7.05
CA LEU A 94 10.73 -0.56 6.29
C LEU A 94 11.09 0.75 5.59
N ILE A 95 11.87 1.64 6.22
CA ILE A 95 12.16 2.97 5.67
C ILE A 95 13.51 3.09 4.96
N SER A 96 14.49 2.25 5.31
CA SER A 96 15.83 2.30 4.70
C SER A 96 16.16 1.11 3.82
N GLY A 97 15.39 0.02 3.94
CA GLY A 97 15.70 -1.23 3.28
C GLY A 97 16.91 -1.96 3.85
N VAL A 98 17.40 -1.60 5.05
CA VAL A 98 18.60 -2.20 5.65
C VAL A 98 18.20 -3.22 6.71
N ARG A 99 18.64 -4.45 6.53
CA ARG A 99 18.46 -5.56 7.47
C ARG A 99 19.33 -5.40 8.72
N PRO A 100 19.04 -6.10 9.83
CA PRO A 100 19.88 -6.07 11.04
C PRO A 100 21.36 -6.39 10.78
N ASN A 101 21.65 -7.28 9.83
CA ASN A 101 23.00 -7.65 9.42
C ASN A 101 23.69 -6.66 8.46
N GLY A 102 23.08 -5.47 8.23
CA GLY A 102 23.60 -4.43 7.34
C GLY A 102 23.37 -4.65 5.84
N VAL A 103 22.78 -5.77 5.44
CA VAL A 103 22.51 -6.06 4.03
C VAL A 103 21.24 -5.34 3.58
N SER A 104 21.33 -4.60 2.47
CA SER A 104 20.17 -3.94 1.88
C SER A 104 19.25 -4.93 1.17
N VAL A 105 17.95 -4.74 1.28
CA VAL A 105 16.96 -5.46 0.45
C VAL A 105 16.88 -4.83 -0.94
N ALA A 106 16.46 -5.64 -1.92
CA ALA A 106 16.22 -5.12 -3.27
C ALA A 106 15.07 -4.09 -3.27
N PRO A 107 15.08 -3.10 -4.18
CA PRO A 107 14.02 -2.10 -4.32
C PRO A 107 12.65 -2.69 -4.66
N GLN A 108 12.58 -3.97 -4.99
CA GLN A 108 11.32 -4.71 -5.12
C GLN A 108 10.50 -4.69 -3.83
N MET A 109 11.14 -4.67 -2.65
CA MET A 109 10.53 -4.22 -1.42
C MET A 109 10.47 -2.68 -1.47
N PRO A 110 9.27 -2.07 -1.53
CA PRO A 110 9.15 -0.65 -1.89
C PRO A 110 9.49 0.30 -0.73
N TYR A 111 10.60 0.07 -0.04
CA TYR A 111 11.03 0.88 1.11
C TYR A 111 11.24 2.35 0.77
N GLY A 112 11.55 2.67 -0.49
CA GLY A 112 11.65 4.05 -0.95
C GLY A 112 10.35 4.83 -0.80
N PHE A 113 9.18 4.15 -0.92
CA PHE A 113 7.86 4.73 -0.68
C PHE A 113 7.47 4.74 0.79
N TYR A 114 8.04 3.85 1.60
CA TYR A 114 7.70 3.73 3.02
C TYR A 114 8.44 4.74 3.91
N ARG A 115 9.38 5.51 3.35
CA ARG A 115 10.06 6.62 4.05
C ARG A 115 9.10 7.68 4.56
N ILE A 116 7.95 7.84 3.90
CA ILE A 116 6.90 8.78 4.28
C ILE A 116 6.17 8.40 5.58
N LEU A 117 6.30 7.15 6.05
CA LEU A 117 5.59 6.64 7.23
C LEU A 117 5.81 7.54 8.46
N THR A 118 4.70 7.82 9.17
CA THR A 118 4.77 8.46 10.49
C THR A 118 5.38 7.50 11.51
N PRO A 119 5.99 8.01 12.59
CA PRO A 119 6.49 7.15 13.67
C PRO A 119 5.43 6.22 14.24
N GLY A 120 4.21 6.74 14.47
CA GLY A 120 3.10 5.94 14.99
C GLY A 120 2.65 4.82 14.06
N ASP A 121 2.64 5.06 12.73
CA ASP A 121 2.29 4.03 11.75
C ASP A 121 3.40 2.97 11.62
N LEU A 122 4.68 3.35 11.76
CA LEU A 122 5.79 2.40 11.85
C LEU A 122 5.66 1.47 13.06
N ASP A 123 5.37 2.04 14.23
CA ASP A 123 5.15 1.28 15.47
C ASP A 123 3.94 0.34 15.32
N ALA A 124 2.86 0.82 14.72
CA ALA A 124 1.64 0.05 14.47
C ALA A 124 1.90 -1.15 13.53
N ILE A 125 2.63 -0.94 12.43
CA ILE A 125 2.99 -2.02 11.50
C ILE A 125 3.86 -3.08 12.20
N ALA A 126 4.89 -2.67 12.95
CA ALA A 126 5.77 -3.57 13.67
C ALA A 126 4.99 -4.39 14.71
N ALA A 127 4.12 -3.73 15.50
CA ALA A 127 3.27 -4.38 16.49
C ALA A 127 2.33 -5.41 15.83
N TYR A 128 1.67 -5.05 14.74
CA TYR A 128 0.76 -5.95 14.05
C TYR A 128 1.48 -7.18 13.47
N LEU A 129 2.60 -7.01 12.80
CA LEU A 129 3.34 -8.14 12.19
C LEU A 129 3.76 -9.17 13.24
N LYS A 130 4.06 -8.72 14.46
CA LYS A 130 4.39 -9.62 15.60
C LYS A 130 3.19 -10.40 16.14
N THR A 131 1.96 -10.03 15.81
CA THR A 131 0.77 -10.81 16.17
C THR A 131 0.47 -11.94 15.17
N ALA A 132 1.15 -11.99 14.04
CA ALA A 132 0.93 -13.03 13.04
C ALA A 132 1.29 -14.42 13.59
N LYS A 133 0.67 -15.47 13.06
CA LYS A 133 1.04 -16.84 13.42
C LYS A 133 2.47 -17.13 12.96
N PRO A 134 3.39 -17.59 13.83
CA PRO A 134 4.71 -18.02 13.39
C PRO A 134 4.61 -19.20 12.43
N VAL A 135 5.32 -19.13 11.33
CA VAL A 135 5.41 -20.21 10.34
C VAL A 135 6.88 -20.36 9.96
N SER A 136 7.46 -21.49 10.29
CA SER A 136 8.82 -21.81 9.84
C SER A 136 8.82 -22.05 8.35
N ASN A 137 9.57 -21.24 7.61
CA ASN A 137 9.73 -21.36 6.17
C ASN A 137 11.01 -20.63 5.74
N GLU A 138 12.03 -21.39 5.43
CA GLU A 138 13.28 -20.85 4.92
C GLU A 138 13.09 -20.45 3.44
N MET A 139 13.30 -19.16 3.16
CA MET A 139 13.22 -18.64 1.80
C MET A 139 14.60 -18.71 1.13
N PRO A 140 14.65 -18.95 -0.20
CA PRO A 140 15.92 -18.88 -0.92
C PRO A 140 16.63 -17.55 -0.66
N PRO A 141 17.96 -17.54 -0.47
CA PRO A 141 18.71 -16.32 -0.25
C PRO A 141 18.61 -15.40 -1.48
N PRO A 142 18.56 -14.08 -1.28
CA PRO A 142 18.59 -13.14 -2.39
C PRO A 142 19.92 -13.21 -3.13
N VAL A 143 19.87 -13.14 -4.46
CA VAL A 143 21.04 -13.02 -5.31
C VAL A 143 21.13 -11.60 -5.84
N TYR A 144 22.17 -10.87 -5.49
CA TYR A 144 22.44 -9.52 -6.00
C TYR A 144 23.51 -9.61 -7.10
N LYS A 145 23.16 -9.15 -8.30
CA LYS A 145 23.99 -9.14 -9.53
C LYS A 145 24.62 -7.77 -9.75
N ALA A 146 23.94 -6.71 -9.29
CA ALA A 146 24.40 -5.32 -9.35
C ALA A 146 23.76 -4.51 -8.20
N ALA A 147 24.32 -3.35 -7.92
CA ALA A 147 23.70 -2.41 -7.00
C ALA A 147 22.39 -1.88 -7.59
N ALA A 148 21.34 -1.88 -6.78
CA ALA A 148 20.03 -1.35 -7.15
C ALA A 148 19.45 -0.58 -5.97
N TYR A 149 18.99 0.63 -6.25
CA TYR A 149 18.42 1.54 -5.25
C TYR A 149 17.07 2.05 -5.76
N PRO A 150 16.12 2.36 -4.86
CA PRO A 150 14.87 3.00 -5.27
C PRO A 150 15.16 4.40 -5.78
N VAL A 151 14.45 4.82 -6.79
CA VAL A 151 14.40 6.22 -7.18
C VAL A 151 13.62 6.98 -6.09
N PRO A 152 14.15 8.07 -5.52
CA PRO A 152 13.44 8.86 -4.52
C PRO A 152 12.10 9.36 -5.06
N LEU A 153 11.02 9.18 -4.29
CA LEU A 153 9.74 9.76 -4.61
C LEU A 153 9.72 11.20 -4.06
N PRO A 154 9.47 12.22 -4.90
CA PRO A 154 9.36 13.60 -4.44
C PRO A 154 8.33 13.76 -3.32
N ASP A 155 8.65 14.58 -2.32
CA ASP A 155 7.84 14.85 -1.13
C ASP A 155 7.59 13.63 -0.22
N ALA A 156 8.29 12.51 -0.45
CA ALA A 156 8.22 11.29 0.36
C ALA A 156 9.61 10.74 0.76
N GLU A 157 10.65 11.55 0.70
CA GLU A 157 12.02 11.16 1.06
C GLU A 157 12.21 10.96 2.57
N THR A 158 11.32 11.55 3.37
CA THR A 158 11.28 11.45 4.83
C THR A 158 9.85 11.28 5.32
N SER A 159 9.67 11.05 6.62
CA SER A 159 8.34 11.03 7.25
C SER A 159 7.53 12.28 6.89
N ILE A 160 6.24 12.11 6.62
CA ILE A 160 5.31 13.22 6.34
C ILE A 160 5.06 14.11 7.58
N GLY A 161 5.48 13.66 8.76
CA GLY A 161 5.32 14.33 10.05
C GLY A 161 5.04 13.34 11.17
N ASP A 162 4.70 13.86 12.35
CA ASP A 162 4.45 13.04 13.55
C ASP A 162 3.13 12.28 13.50
N SER A 163 2.18 12.71 12.67
CA SER A 163 0.86 12.10 12.54
C SER A 163 0.36 12.12 11.10
N VAL A 164 -0.60 11.24 10.80
CA VAL A 164 -1.27 11.19 9.50
C VAL A 164 -1.97 12.52 9.23
N PRO A 165 -1.77 13.14 8.05
CA PRO A 165 -2.34 14.43 7.73
C PRO A 165 -3.87 14.44 7.81
N GLN A 166 -4.42 15.53 8.36
CA GLN A 166 -5.86 15.77 8.35
C GLN A 166 -6.35 16.41 7.05
N ASP A 167 -5.48 17.13 6.36
CA ASP A 167 -5.76 17.64 5.00
C ASP A 167 -6.01 16.47 4.05
N GLN A 168 -7.12 16.52 3.34
CA GLN A 168 -7.60 15.41 2.51
C GLN A 168 -6.61 15.04 1.39
N VAL A 169 -6.03 16.04 0.73
CA VAL A 169 -5.08 15.80 -0.38
C VAL A 169 -3.78 15.24 0.13
N LYS A 170 -3.22 15.80 1.22
CA LYS A 170 -2.00 15.29 1.85
C LYS A 170 -2.20 13.88 2.41
N ARG A 171 -3.36 13.59 3.00
CA ARG A 171 -3.74 12.25 3.44
C ARG A 171 -3.80 11.29 2.25
N GLY A 172 -4.39 11.70 1.14
CA GLY A 172 -4.45 10.93 -0.08
C GLY A 172 -3.07 10.63 -0.67
N PHE A 173 -2.18 11.63 -0.69
CA PHE A 173 -0.79 11.46 -1.08
C PHE A 173 -0.07 10.42 -0.20
N TYR A 174 -0.23 10.53 1.12
CA TYR A 174 0.33 9.59 2.08
C TYR A 174 -0.11 8.15 1.78
N LEU A 175 -1.42 7.93 1.68
CA LEU A 175 -1.99 6.59 1.45
C LEU A 175 -1.63 6.03 0.08
N ALA A 176 -1.70 6.85 -0.98
CA ALA A 176 -1.31 6.44 -2.32
C ALA A 176 0.19 6.13 -2.43
N THR A 177 1.03 6.82 -1.64
CA THR A 177 2.45 6.53 -1.52
C THR A 177 2.67 5.18 -0.83
N LEU A 178 2.00 4.91 0.29
CA LEU A 178 2.08 3.61 0.97
C LEU A 178 1.54 2.46 0.10
N ALA A 179 0.51 2.71 -0.70
CA ALA A 179 0.01 1.76 -1.71
C ALA A 179 0.93 1.67 -2.94
N HIS A 180 2.01 2.43 -2.97
CA HIS A 180 3.04 2.59 -4.02
C HIS A 180 2.47 2.79 -5.44
N CYS A 181 1.39 3.56 -5.57
CA CYS A 181 0.69 3.78 -6.85
C CYS A 181 1.65 4.28 -7.95
N MET A 182 2.51 5.26 -7.62
CA MET A 182 3.43 5.87 -8.56
C MET A 182 4.59 4.97 -8.97
N GLU A 183 4.83 3.86 -8.25
CA GLU A 183 5.81 2.85 -8.68
C GLU A 183 5.53 2.33 -10.09
N CYS A 184 4.25 2.07 -10.40
CA CYS A 184 3.83 1.61 -11.72
C CYS A 184 3.41 2.79 -12.62
N HIS A 185 2.62 3.73 -12.08
CA HIS A 185 1.99 4.79 -12.86
C HIS A 185 2.94 5.92 -13.29
N SER A 186 4.18 5.97 -12.76
CA SER A 186 5.23 6.92 -13.19
C SER A 186 6.43 6.22 -13.82
N ARG A 187 6.20 5.07 -14.46
CA ARG A 187 7.24 4.31 -15.14
C ARG A 187 7.12 4.48 -16.65
N LYS A 188 8.24 4.80 -17.30
CA LYS A 188 8.31 4.94 -18.77
C LYS A 188 8.12 3.58 -19.48
N PRO A 189 7.81 3.55 -20.78
CA PRO A 189 7.66 2.31 -21.53
C PRO A 189 8.89 1.38 -21.48
N ASP A 190 10.10 1.95 -21.35
CA ASP A 190 11.36 1.21 -21.20
C ASP A 190 11.54 0.58 -19.81
N GLY A 191 10.59 0.80 -18.90
CA GLY A 191 10.61 0.29 -17.52
C GLY A 191 11.37 1.18 -16.53
N THR A 192 11.98 2.29 -16.97
CA THR A 192 12.67 3.21 -16.04
C THR A 192 11.69 4.10 -15.29
N GLN A 193 12.01 4.37 -14.02
CA GLN A 193 11.19 5.25 -13.16
C GLN A 193 11.49 6.71 -13.47
N ASP A 194 10.47 7.53 -13.70
CA ASP A 194 10.62 8.98 -13.89
C ASP A 194 9.47 9.74 -13.21
N PHE A 195 9.69 10.10 -11.95
CA PHE A 195 8.69 10.86 -11.16
C PHE A 195 8.59 12.32 -11.57
N LYS A 196 9.57 12.85 -12.31
CA LYS A 196 9.59 14.27 -12.72
C LYS A 196 8.75 14.52 -13.96
N ASN A 197 8.93 13.67 -15.00
CA ASN A 197 8.33 13.93 -16.32
C ASN A 197 7.22 12.91 -16.68
N TRP A 198 7.07 11.85 -15.87
CA TRP A 198 6.12 10.74 -16.14
C TRP A 198 5.12 10.54 -15.00
N TRP A 199 4.86 11.57 -14.19
CA TRP A 199 4.02 11.52 -12.99
C TRP A 199 2.58 11.13 -13.32
N GLY A 200 2.23 9.88 -13.04
CA GLY A 200 0.88 9.34 -13.30
C GLY A 200 0.57 9.02 -14.77
N LYS A 201 1.51 9.20 -15.70
CA LYS A 201 1.30 9.00 -17.14
C LYS A 201 1.03 7.55 -17.53
N GLY A 202 1.61 6.58 -16.84
CA GLY A 202 1.51 5.17 -17.20
C GLY A 202 2.20 4.83 -18.53
N GLY A 203 1.64 3.89 -19.28
CA GLY A 203 2.16 3.49 -20.59
C GLY A 203 3.18 2.35 -20.55
N HIS A 204 3.71 2.00 -19.37
CA HIS A 204 4.60 0.85 -19.22
C HIS A 204 3.83 -0.47 -19.40
N GLU A 205 4.39 -1.39 -20.19
CA GLU A 205 3.86 -2.74 -20.32
C GLU A 205 4.44 -3.64 -19.23
N MET A 206 3.56 -4.14 -18.36
CA MET A 206 3.94 -5.11 -17.33
C MET A 206 3.58 -6.52 -17.78
N LYS A 207 4.55 -7.43 -17.69
CA LYS A 207 4.39 -8.86 -18.01
C LYS A 207 4.54 -9.71 -16.75
N GLY A 208 3.72 -10.74 -16.63
CA GLY A 208 3.76 -11.64 -15.47
C GLY A 208 2.85 -12.84 -15.67
N PRO A 209 2.64 -13.66 -14.63
CA PRO A 209 1.73 -14.79 -14.68
C PRO A 209 0.27 -14.41 -15.02
N PHE A 210 -0.07 -13.13 -14.92
CA PHE A 210 -1.35 -12.53 -15.28
C PHE A 210 -1.46 -12.15 -16.78
N GLY A 211 -0.42 -12.44 -17.57
CA GLY A 211 -0.28 -12.02 -18.97
C GLY A 211 0.41 -10.66 -19.10
N SER A 212 0.03 -9.89 -20.11
CA SER A 212 0.50 -8.53 -20.34
C SER A 212 -0.59 -7.51 -20.04
N VAL A 213 -0.21 -6.42 -19.37
CA VAL A 213 -1.07 -5.26 -19.11
C VAL A 213 -0.30 -3.96 -19.32
N VAL A 214 -0.92 -2.97 -19.98
CA VAL A 214 -0.39 -1.62 -20.04
C VAL A 214 -0.90 -0.83 -18.85
N VAL A 215 0.02 -0.23 -18.10
CA VAL A 215 -0.31 0.59 -16.92
C VAL A 215 -1.06 1.85 -17.40
N ALA A 216 -2.22 2.11 -16.79
CA ALA A 216 -3.08 3.22 -17.17
C ALA A 216 -2.47 4.58 -16.80
N ASN A 217 -2.80 5.61 -17.58
CA ASN A 217 -2.64 7.00 -17.20
C ASN A 217 -3.68 7.36 -16.13
N ILE A 218 -3.23 7.80 -14.95
CA ILE A 218 -4.07 8.23 -13.83
C ILE A 218 -4.02 9.74 -13.58
N SER A 219 -3.44 10.50 -14.52
CA SER A 219 -3.44 11.96 -14.44
C SER A 219 -4.83 12.55 -14.66
N SER A 220 -4.99 13.85 -14.37
CA SER A 220 -6.23 14.58 -14.60
C SER A 220 -6.53 14.88 -16.09
N ASN A 221 -5.78 14.29 -17.02
CA ASN A 221 -6.09 14.36 -18.45
C ASN A 221 -7.47 13.72 -18.71
N LYS A 222 -8.36 14.44 -19.40
CA LYS A 222 -9.76 14.00 -19.60
C LYS A 222 -9.91 12.93 -20.67
N GLU A 223 -8.99 12.85 -21.61
CA GLU A 223 -9.06 11.91 -22.73
C GLU A 223 -8.25 10.64 -22.46
N LYS A 224 -6.99 10.79 -22.01
CA LYS A 224 -6.04 9.68 -21.84
C LYS A 224 -5.92 9.23 -20.40
N GLY A 225 -6.29 10.08 -19.45
CA GLY A 225 -6.22 9.84 -18.01
C GLY A 225 -7.57 9.59 -17.36
N VAL A 226 -7.65 9.91 -16.09
CA VAL A 226 -8.87 9.74 -15.28
C VAL A 226 -9.62 11.07 -15.04
N GLY A 227 -9.23 12.15 -15.70
CA GLY A 227 -9.80 13.48 -15.47
C GLY A 227 -11.29 13.61 -15.80
N ALA A 228 -11.84 12.75 -16.67
CA ALA A 228 -13.27 12.71 -16.99
C ALA A 228 -14.06 11.68 -16.17
N TRP A 229 -13.40 10.91 -15.29
CA TRP A 229 -14.07 9.95 -14.41
C TRP A 229 -14.72 10.66 -13.24
N THR A 230 -15.85 10.16 -12.77
CA THR A 230 -16.46 10.59 -11.51
C THR A 230 -15.72 9.99 -10.31
N ASP A 231 -15.88 10.55 -9.11
CA ASP A 231 -15.28 10.00 -7.90
C ASP A 231 -15.78 8.59 -7.58
N PRO A 232 -17.10 8.27 -7.71
CA PRO A 232 -17.58 6.89 -7.59
C PRO A 232 -16.94 5.92 -8.59
N GLU A 233 -16.68 6.33 -9.84
CA GLU A 233 -16.00 5.48 -10.83
C GLU A 233 -14.54 5.20 -10.45
N LEU A 234 -13.82 6.19 -9.89
CA LEU A 234 -12.47 6.00 -9.37
C LEU A 234 -12.46 5.06 -8.16
N LYS A 235 -13.37 5.25 -7.20
CA LYS A 235 -13.50 4.35 -6.06
C LYS A 235 -13.83 2.93 -6.50
N ARG A 236 -14.77 2.76 -7.44
CA ARG A 236 -15.12 1.45 -7.99
C ARG A 236 -13.91 0.75 -8.64
N ALA A 237 -13.08 1.49 -9.37
CA ALA A 237 -11.86 0.94 -9.94
C ALA A 237 -10.90 0.43 -8.87
N LEU A 238 -10.78 1.12 -7.74
CA LEU A 238 -9.93 0.71 -6.61
C LEU A 238 -10.53 -0.46 -5.84
N THR A 239 -11.81 -0.41 -5.50
CA THR A 239 -12.46 -1.33 -4.54
C THR A 239 -13.10 -2.56 -5.17
N GLU A 240 -13.51 -2.46 -6.45
CA GLU A 240 -14.16 -3.55 -7.17
C GLU A 240 -13.31 -4.06 -8.35
N GLY A 241 -12.28 -3.31 -8.75
CA GLY A 241 -11.46 -3.64 -9.91
C GLY A 241 -12.20 -3.49 -11.24
N ILE A 242 -13.12 -2.52 -11.33
CA ILE A 242 -13.94 -2.26 -12.52
C ILE A 242 -13.69 -0.83 -12.99
N SER A 243 -13.20 -0.68 -14.22
CA SER A 243 -12.98 0.63 -14.85
C SER A 243 -14.29 1.32 -15.22
N ARG A 244 -14.21 2.61 -15.60
CA ARG A 244 -15.37 3.43 -16.01
C ARG A 244 -16.19 2.77 -17.11
N ASP A 245 -15.52 2.16 -18.09
CA ASP A 245 -16.13 1.46 -19.24
C ASP A 245 -16.61 0.05 -18.92
N GLY A 246 -16.59 -0.38 -17.64
CA GLY A 246 -17.02 -1.71 -17.19
C GLY A 246 -15.99 -2.82 -17.37
N ARG A 247 -14.78 -2.52 -17.85
CA ARG A 247 -13.71 -3.50 -18.02
C ARG A 247 -13.16 -3.93 -16.68
N VAL A 248 -13.03 -5.25 -16.47
CA VAL A 248 -12.39 -5.82 -15.28
C VAL A 248 -10.88 -5.58 -15.34
N LEU A 249 -10.35 -4.98 -14.28
CA LEU A 249 -8.92 -4.72 -14.14
C LEU A 249 -8.16 -6.02 -13.88
N LYS A 250 -6.98 -6.12 -14.46
CA LYS A 250 -6.08 -7.27 -14.26
C LYS A 250 -5.02 -6.95 -13.20
N LEU A 251 -4.39 -7.99 -12.66
CA LEU A 251 -3.18 -7.83 -11.85
C LEU A 251 -2.10 -7.08 -12.65
N PRO A 252 -1.26 -6.24 -12.02
CA PRO A 252 -1.21 -6.00 -10.57
C PRO A 252 -2.22 -4.97 -10.04
N MET A 253 -3.02 -4.31 -10.91
CA MET A 253 -3.99 -3.29 -10.46
C MET A 253 -5.26 -3.91 -9.84
N ALA A 254 -5.59 -5.15 -10.13
CA ALA A 254 -6.72 -5.87 -9.50
C ALA A 254 -6.47 -6.11 -8.00
N ARG A 255 -6.47 -5.00 -7.21
CA ARG A 255 -6.19 -4.97 -5.77
C ARG A 255 -7.43 -4.88 -4.89
N GLN A 256 -8.62 -5.11 -5.46
CA GLN A 256 -9.90 -5.07 -4.74
C GLN A 256 -9.90 -5.91 -3.46
N ARG A 257 -9.17 -7.01 -3.42
CA ARG A 257 -8.96 -7.82 -2.21
C ARG A 257 -8.45 -7.01 -1.00
N TYR A 258 -7.69 -5.95 -1.27
CA TYR A 258 -7.07 -5.07 -0.28
C TYR A 258 -7.86 -3.77 -0.17
N PHE A 259 -7.98 -3.04 -1.25
CA PHE A 259 -8.53 -1.69 -1.27
C PHE A 259 -10.03 -1.61 -0.93
N SER A 260 -10.81 -2.71 -1.12
CA SER A 260 -12.19 -2.77 -0.62
C SER A 260 -12.31 -2.72 0.91
N LYS A 261 -11.20 -2.87 1.64
CA LYS A 261 -11.15 -2.76 3.10
C LYS A 261 -10.76 -1.37 3.59
N MET A 262 -10.45 -0.46 2.67
CA MET A 262 -10.15 0.93 3.03
C MET A 262 -11.41 1.65 3.49
N THR A 263 -11.24 2.57 4.41
CA THR A 263 -12.36 3.44 4.84
C THR A 263 -12.78 4.38 3.72
N GLU A 264 -14.05 4.79 3.71
CA GLU A 264 -14.55 5.80 2.77
C GLU A 264 -13.73 7.09 2.84
N GLN A 265 -13.37 7.54 4.05
CA GLN A 265 -12.54 8.73 4.23
C GLN A 265 -11.17 8.60 3.51
N ASP A 266 -10.55 7.45 3.57
CA ASP A 266 -9.25 7.21 2.94
C ASP A 266 -9.35 7.05 1.42
N LEU A 267 -10.44 6.43 0.93
CA LEU A 267 -10.74 6.37 -0.49
C LEU A 267 -11.01 7.77 -1.06
N ASP A 268 -11.80 8.61 -0.34
CA ASP A 268 -12.03 10.00 -0.71
C ASP A 268 -10.74 10.80 -0.74
N ALA A 269 -9.85 10.57 0.22
CA ALA A 269 -8.55 11.22 0.26
C ALA A 269 -7.67 10.83 -0.94
N ILE A 270 -7.60 9.56 -1.28
CA ILE A 270 -6.84 9.08 -2.46
C ILE A 270 -7.43 9.70 -3.74
N VAL A 271 -8.75 9.71 -3.90
CA VAL A 271 -9.42 10.32 -5.05
C VAL A 271 -9.10 11.81 -5.13
N ALA A 272 -9.21 12.54 -4.02
CA ALA A 272 -8.87 13.97 -3.97
C ALA A 272 -7.42 14.22 -4.41
N TRP A 273 -6.48 13.40 -3.94
CA TRP A 273 -5.09 13.51 -4.38
C TRP A 273 -4.91 13.16 -5.86
N VAL A 274 -5.52 12.10 -6.38
CA VAL A 274 -5.46 11.74 -7.80
C VAL A 274 -5.93 12.89 -8.69
N ARG A 275 -6.94 13.68 -8.25
CA ARG A 275 -7.42 14.87 -8.95
C ARG A 275 -6.36 15.98 -9.07
N THR A 276 -5.37 16.01 -8.19
CA THR A 276 -4.27 17.00 -8.23
C THR A 276 -3.16 16.62 -9.22
N ILE A 277 -3.12 15.40 -9.72
CA ILE A 277 -2.09 14.97 -10.69
C ILE A 277 -2.28 15.78 -11.98
N PRO A 278 -1.27 16.58 -12.40
CA PRO A 278 -1.39 17.42 -13.60
C PRO A 278 -1.77 16.60 -14.83
N PRO A 279 -2.54 17.17 -15.77
CA PRO A 279 -2.87 16.47 -17.02
C PRO A 279 -1.59 16.21 -17.81
N ILE A 280 -1.36 14.95 -18.16
CA ILE A 280 -0.20 14.54 -18.96
C ILE A 280 -0.67 13.64 -20.13
N GLU A 281 -0.06 13.82 -21.29
CA GLU A 281 -0.40 13.08 -22.51
C GLU A 281 0.46 11.83 -22.71
#